data_bb955360416d206d391ebba7a6ddaa18
#
_entry.id   bb955360416d206d391ebba7a6ddaa18
#
_cell.length_a   1.000
_cell.length_b   1.000
_cell.length_c   1.000
_cell.angle_alpha   90.00
_cell.angle_beta   90.00
_cell.angle_gamma   90.00
#
_symmetry.space_group_name_H-M   'P 1'
#
loop_
_entity.id
_entity.type
_entity.pdbx_description
1 polymer ?
#
loop_
_entity_poly.entity_id
_entity_poly.type
_entity_poly.pdbx_seq_one_letter_code
_entity_poly.pdbx_strand_id
1 'polypeptide(L)'
;MQDKSAIDCHIIIDGGKDSEGNDMVVEGEGTGFVHMAGGCGAIDNKICKREGFVEISPIDNQANFIQGFDFMSGLSVTDPETAQKIISNLKERDLLLYVEDYPHIYPHCWRSGDELVFKQVDEWYINMDWRNKIKSVVDEINWIPNWGRDREHDWLDNMGDWMISKKRFWGLALPIWTFEDGTFHVVGSKEELKELAVEGWEKFDGNTPHRPWVDYVKIKHPKSGLIGTRIEDVGNPWLDAGI
;
A
#
# COMPACT_ATOMS: atom_id res chain seq x y z
N MET A 1 5.72 22.91 3.42
CA MET A 1 6.66 22.07 2.67
C MET A 1 6.05 21.50 1.39
N GLN A 2 4.75 21.15 1.36
CA GLN A 2 4.07 20.62 0.17
C GLN A 2 3.91 21.64 -0.96
N ASP A 3 3.66 22.92 -0.66
CA ASP A 3 3.44 23.95 -1.69
C ASP A 3 4.62 24.19 -2.63
N LYS A 4 5.86 24.17 -2.13
CA LYS A 4 7.03 24.37 -2.98
C LYS A 4 7.34 23.17 -3.87
N SER A 5 7.10 21.98 -3.38
CA SER A 5 7.36 20.74 -4.11
C SER A 5 6.36 20.48 -5.25
N ALA A 6 5.10 20.90 -5.10
CA ALA A 6 4.10 20.79 -6.16
C ALA A 6 4.44 21.66 -7.37
N ILE A 7 4.99 22.87 -7.16
CA ILE A 7 5.43 23.76 -8.24
C ILE A 7 6.63 23.14 -8.99
N ASP A 8 7.57 22.54 -8.27
CA ASP A 8 8.78 21.95 -8.84
C ASP A 8 8.52 20.62 -9.58
N CYS A 9 7.34 20.01 -9.38
CA CYS A 9 6.96 18.75 -10.03
C CYS A 9 6.15 18.91 -11.32
N HIS A 10 5.85 20.12 -11.77
CA HIS A 10 5.16 20.39 -13.02
C HIS A 10 6.14 20.43 -14.20
N ILE A 11 6.79 19.30 -14.47
CA ILE A 11 7.74 19.15 -15.56
C ILE A 11 7.29 18.04 -16.51
N ILE A 12 7.70 18.14 -17.76
CA ILE A 12 7.50 17.10 -18.76
C ILE A 12 8.71 16.18 -18.73
N ILE A 13 8.47 14.89 -18.63
CA ILE A 13 9.50 13.84 -18.66
C ILE A 13 9.16 12.80 -19.71
N ASP A 14 10.15 12.02 -20.09
CA ASP A 14 9.92 10.81 -20.88
C ASP A 14 9.20 9.75 -20.03
N GLY A 15 8.06 9.24 -20.51
CA GLY A 15 7.34 8.15 -19.87
C GLY A 15 8.17 6.88 -19.70
N GLY A 16 9.10 6.65 -20.62
CA GLY A 16 9.93 5.45 -20.65
C GLY A 16 9.18 4.22 -21.15
N LYS A 17 9.68 3.05 -20.77
CA LYS A 17 9.16 1.75 -21.19
C LYS A 17 8.62 0.95 -20.00
N ASP A 18 7.63 0.10 -20.27
CA ASP A 18 7.12 -0.88 -19.33
C ASP A 18 8.11 -2.06 -19.12
N SER A 19 7.72 -3.05 -18.31
CA SER A 19 8.52 -4.25 -18.04
C SER A 19 8.70 -5.16 -19.27
N GLU A 20 7.86 -5.01 -20.30
CA GLU A 20 7.90 -5.75 -21.55
C GLU A 20 8.67 -5.01 -22.64
N GLY A 21 9.08 -3.77 -22.38
CA GLY A 21 9.85 -2.94 -23.31
C GLY A 21 9.00 -2.09 -24.24
N ASN A 22 7.66 -2.03 -24.04
CA ASN A 22 6.76 -1.17 -24.80
C ASN A 22 6.80 0.26 -24.27
N ASP A 23 6.60 1.24 -25.14
CA ASP A 23 6.51 2.63 -24.74
C ASP A 23 5.24 2.87 -23.91
N MET A 24 5.40 3.52 -22.77
CA MET A 24 4.30 3.80 -21.85
C MET A 24 3.37 4.92 -22.34
N VAL A 25 3.87 5.76 -23.26
CA VAL A 25 3.10 6.77 -23.98
C VAL A 25 3.21 6.47 -25.45
N VAL A 26 2.10 6.12 -26.09
CA VAL A 26 2.06 5.64 -27.47
C VAL A 26 1.78 6.80 -28.41
N GLU A 27 2.58 6.94 -29.46
CA GLU A 27 2.38 7.94 -30.50
C GLU A 27 1.05 7.66 -31.26
N GLY A 28 0.26 8.72 -31.43
CA GLY A 28 -1.04 8.64 -32.13
C GLY A 28 -2.22 8.27 -31.22
N GLU A 29 -2.00 8.04 -29.94
CA GLU A 29 -3.05 7.87 -28.95
C GLU A 29 -3.21 9.15 -28.09
N GLY A 30 -4.42 9.70 -28.03
CA GLY A 30 -4.72 10.91 -27.27
C GLY A 30 -3.85 12.10 -27.68
N THR A 31 -3.34 12.83 -26.68
CA THR A 31 -2.47 14.00 -26.88
C THR A 31 -0.99 13.67 -26.87
N GLY A 32 -0.59 12.45 -26.54
CA GLY A 32 0.80 12.09 -26.25
C GLY A 32 1.32 12.64 -24.91
N PHE A 33 0.47 13.32 -24.13
CA PHE A 33 0.78 13.77 -22.78
C PHE A 33 -0.12 13.09 -21.77
N VAL A 34 0.47 12.42 -20.78
CA VAL A 34 -0.25 11.76 -19.69
C VAL A 34 0.00 12.49 -18.39
N HIS A 35 -1.07 12.91 -17.72
CA HIS A 35 -0.95 13.46 -16.37
C HIS A 35 -0.59 12.36 -15.39
N MET A 36 0.45 12.60 -14.58
CA MET A 36 1.00 11.63 -13.64
C MET A 36 0.69 12.03 -12.20
N ALA A 37 0.23 11.09 -11.39
CA ALA A 37 -0.12 11.29 -9.98
C ALA A 37 0.57 10.23 -9.11
N GLY A 38 1.82 10.48 -8.71
CA GLY A 38 2.68 9.55 -8.00
C GLY A 38 2.14 9.02 -6.66
N GLY A 39 1.21 9.74 -6.04
CA GLY A 39 0.53 9.30 -4.83
C GLY A 39 -0.72 8.44 -5.05
N CYS A 40 -1.17 8.25 -6.31
CA CYS A 40 -2.45 7.63 -6.63
C CYS A 40 -2.33 6.42 -7.58
N GLY A 41 -1.31 6.35 -8.43
CA GLY A 41 -1.10 5.26 -9.38
C GLY A 41 0.16 4.46 -9.11
N ALA A 42 0.12 3.13 -9.26
CA ALA A 42 1.30 2.27 -9.02
C ALA A 42 2.43 2.53 -10.02
N ILE A 43 2.09 2.75 -11.29
CA ILE A 43 3.03 3.08 -12.34
C ILE A 43 3.61 4.47 -12.11
N ASP A 44 2.73 5.45 -11.84
CA ASP A 44 3.11 6.84 -11.56
C ASP A 44 4.04 6.92 -10.35
N ASN A 45 3.77 6.11 -9.32
CA ASN A 45 4.63 6.03 -8.14
C ASN A 45 6.03 5.52 -8.47
N LYS A 46 6.14 4.48 -9.31
CA LYS A 46 7.44 3.97 -9.77
C LYS A 46 8.22 5.04 -10.54
N ILE A 47 7.55 5.79 -11.42
CA ILE A 47 8.16 6.89 -12.16
C ILE A 47 8.60 8.01 -11.22
N CYS A 48 7.74 8.43 -10.29
CA CYS A 48 8.07 9.44 -9.28
C CYS A 48 9.33 9.05 -8.49
N LYS A 49 9.42 7.80 -8.05
CA LYS A 49 10.61 7.28 -7.34
C LYS A 49 11.85 7.26 -8.21
N ARG A 50 11.73 6.85 -9.47
CA ARG A 50 12.82 6.86 -10.44
C ARG A 50 13.41 8.27 -10.65
N GLU A 51 12.54 9.26 -10.78
CA GLU A 51 12.92 10.65 -11.03
C GLU A 51 13.25 11.44 -9.76
N GLY A 52 13.02 10.86 -8.58
CA GLY A 52 13.23 11.53 -7.29
C GLY A 52 12.21 12.64 -7.00
N PHE A 53 11.00 12.54 -7.56
CA PHE A 53 9.93 13.50 -7.32
C PHE A 53 9.27 13.31 -5.97
N VAL A 54 8.66 14.37 -5.48
CA VAL A 54 7.85 14.31 -4.26
C VAL A 54 6.55 13.59 -4.54
N GLU A 55 6.27 12.56 -3.74
CA GLU A 55 5.01 11.84 -3.78
C GLU A 55 3.95 12.64 -3.01
N ILE A 56 2.92 13.11 -3.70
CA ILE A 56 1.82 13.86 -3.10
C ILE A 56 0.68 12.88 -2.80
N SER A 57 0.34 12.72 -1.52
CA SER A 57 -0.83 11.97 -1.06
C SER A 57 -1.93 12.95 -0.66
N PRO A 58 -2.89 13.24 -1.56
CA PRO A 58 -3.81 14.37 -1.39
C PRO A 58 -4.98 14.09 -0.46
N ILE A 59 -5.22 12.83 -0.08
CA ILE A 59 -6.44 12.42 0.63
C ILE A 59 -6.15 11.75 1.98
N ASP A 60 -7.07 11.95 2.91
CA ASP A 60 -7.10 11.28 4.21
C ASP A 60 -7.68 9.85 4.14
N ASN A 61 -7.91 9.22 5.31
CA ASN A 61 -8.48 7.86 5.38
C ASN A 61 -9.98 7.79 5.09
N GLN A 62 -10.66 8.93 5.02
CA GLN A 62 -12.07 9.06 4.66
C GLN A 62 -12.26 9.49 3.20
N ALA A 63 -11.19 9.49 2.40
CA ALA A 63 -11.18 9.94 1.01
C ALA A 63 -11.53 11.43 0.83
N ASN A 64 -11.22 12.27 1.83
CA ASN A 64 -11.35 13.72 1.71
C ASN A 64 -9.99 14.35 1.42
N PHE A 65 -9.98 15.41 0.63
CA PHE A 65 -8.76 16.20 0.45
C PHE A 65 -8.24 16.74 1.78
N ILE A 66 -6.96 16.51 2.06
CA ILE A 66 -6.29 17.08 3.24
C ILE A 66 -6.13 18.60 3.11
N GLN A 67 -5.76 19.27 4.22
CA GLN A 67 -5.48 20.70 4.19
C GLN A 67 -4.30 21.03 3.28
N GLY A 68 -4.36 22.16 2.59
CA GLY A 68 -3.33 22.62 1.64
C GLY A 68 -3.73 22.46 0.16
N PHE A 69 -4.95 22.00 -0.12
CA PHE A 69 -5.51 21.87 -1.47
C PHE A 69 -6.56 22.95 -1.78
N ASP A 70 -6.36 24.15 -1.23
CA ASP A 70 -7.21 25.32 -1.45
C ASP A 70 -8.71 25.02 -1.29
N PHE A 71 -9.55 25.39 -2.24
CA PHE A 71 -11.01 25.17 -2.21
C PHE A 71 -11.41 23.68 -2.14
N MET A 72 -10.52 22.76 -2.48
CA MET A 72 -10.78 21.32 -2.40
C MET A 72 -10.61 20.75 -0.99
N SER A 73 -9.88 21.46 -0.11
CA SER A 73 -9.58 20.96 1.25
C SER A 73 -10.84 20.58 2.02
N GLY A 74 -10.91 19.33 2.48
CA GLY A 74 -12.05 18.77 3.20
C GLY A 74 -13.19 18.25 2.33
N LEU A 75 -13.13 18.41 0.99
CA LEU A 75 -14.12 17.83 0.09
C LEU A 75 -13.82 16.35 -0.15
N SER A 76 -14.88 15.54 -0.26
CA SER A 76 -14.74 14.13 -0.64
C SER A 76 -14.38 13.99 -2.13
N VAL A 77 -13.41 13.13 -2.45
CA VAL A 77 -13.02 12.87 -3.84
C VAL A 77 -14.05 12.04 -4.60
N THR A 78 -14.93 11.33 -3.88
CA THR A 78 -16.01 10.50 -4.48
C THR A 78 -17.33 11.26 -4.62
N ASP A 79 -17.39 12.52 -4.14
CA ASP A 79 -18.58 13.33 -4.28
C ASP A 79 -18.62 13.97 -5.69
N PRO A 80 -19.67 13.73 -6.49
CA PRO A 80 -19.84 14.36 -7.79
C PRO A 80 -19.81 15.90 -7.77
N GLU A 81 -20.23 16.53 -6.66
CA GLU A 81 -20.13 17.98 -6.48
C GLU A 81 -18.68 18.47 -6.45
N THR A 82 -17.76 17.65 -5.95
CA THR A 82 -16.33 18.00 -5.95
C THR A 82 -15.80 18.12 -7.38
N ALA A 83 -16.14 17.18 -8.26
CA ALA A 83 -15.77 17.25 -9.66
C ALA A 83 -16.34 18.51 -10.33
N GLN A 84 -17.60 18.87 -10.05
CA GLN A 84 -18.23 20.08 -10.58
C GLN A 84 -17.53 21.36 -10.11
N LYS A 85 -17.09 21.41 -8.85
CA LYS A 85 -16.30 22.54 -8.31
C LYS A 85 -14.96 22.69 -9.01
N ILE A 86 -14.28 21.57 -9.29
CA ILE A 86 -13.01 21.57 -10.03
C ILE A 86 -13.22 22.07 -11.45
N ILE A 87 -14.24 21.57 -12.15
CA ILE A 87 -14.59 22.00 -13.51
C ILE A 87 -14.91 23.51 -13.54
N SER A 88 -15.69 23.97 -12.57
CA SER A 88 -16.05 25.40 -12.45
C SER A 88 -14.82 26.27 -12.23
N ASN A 89 -13.92 25.87 -11.33
CA ASN A 89 -12.67 26.60 -11.08
C ASN A 89 -11.78 26.66 -12.34
N LEU A 90 -11.64 25.57 -13.07
CA LEU A 90 -10.88 25.55 -14.32
C LEU A 90 -11.52 26.45 -15.37
N LYS A 91 -12.85 26.48 -15.46
CA LYS A 91 -13.60 27.37 -16.36
C LYS A 91 -13.41 28.84 -16.01
N GLU A 92 -13.52 29.20 -14.75
CA GLU A 92 -13.32 30.58 -14.27
C GLU A 92 -11.90 31.10 -14.54
N ARG A 93 -10.94 30.22 -14.57
CA ARG A 93 -9.52 30.52 -14.83
C ARG A 93 -9.15 30.45 -16.32
N ASP A 94 -10.12 30.19 -17.21
CA ASP A 94 -9.89 29.96 -18.64
C ASP A 94 -8.89 28.84 -18.96
N LEU A 95 -8.89 27.80 -18.12
CA LEU A 95 -8.01 26.63 -18.24
C LEU A 95 -8.76 25.35 -18.64
N LEU A 96 -10.08 25.41 -18.79
CA LEU A 96 -10.88 24.27 -19.19
C LEU A 96 -10.93 24.16 -20.72
N LEU A 97 -10.33 23.10 -21.26
CA LEU A 97 -10.37 22.84 -22.69
C LEU A 97 -11.67 22.13 -23.11
N TYR A 98 -12.03 21.04 -22.43
CA TYR A 98 -13.14 20.19 -22.80
C TYR A 98 -13.61 19.36 -21.62
N VAL A 99 -14.89 18.99 -21.59
CA VAL A 99 -15.47 18.03 -20.64
C VAL A 99 -16.27 17.00 -21.43
N GLU A 100 -16.05 15.75 -21.12
CA GLU A 100 -16.70 14.61 -21.78
C GLU A 100 -17.16 13.60 -20.73
N ASP A 101 -18.36 13.04 -20.97
CA ASP A 101 -18.82 11.87 -20.21
C ASP A 101 -18.17 10.62 -20.78
N TYR A 102 -17.25 10.02 -20.03
CA TYR A 102 -16.50 8.84 -20.43
C TYR A 102 -16.92 7.61 -19.62
N PRO A 103 -17.86 6.79 -20.14
CA PRO A 103 -18.28 5.56 -19.46
C PRO A 103 -17.14 4.55 -19.38
N HIS A 104 -16.81 4.10 -18.18
CA HIS A 104 -15.79 3.09 -17.97
C HIS A 104 -16.13 2.19 -16.78
N ILE A 105 -15.48 1.03 -16.71
CA ILE A 105 -15.61 0.13 -15.56
C ILE A 105 -14.76 0.68 -14.43
N TYR A 106 -15.39 0.91 -13.25
CA TYR A 106 -14.72 1.40 -12.07
C TYR A 106 -14.84 0.41 -10.91
N PRO A 107 -13.78 0.18 -10.12
CA PRO A 107 -13.83 -0.77 -9.02
C PRO A 107 -14.65 -0.24 -7.83
N HIS A 108 -15.54 -1.06 -7.34
CA HIS A 108 -16.35 -0.78 -6.15
C HIS A 108 -16.05 -1.80 -5.04
N CYS A 109 -16.24 -1.39 -3.78
CA CYS A 109 -16.17 -2.28 -2.65
C CYS A 109 -17.29 -3.32 -2.73
N TRP A 110 -16.93 -4.61 -2.79
CA TRP A 110 -17.89 -5.71 -2.88
C TRP A 110 -18.86 -5.81 -1.70
N ARG A 111 -18.52 -5.20 -0.56
CA ARG A 111 -19.33 -5.23 0.67
C ARG A 111 -20.24 -4.02 0.81
N SER A 112 -19.72 -2.81 0.64
CA SER A 112 -20.47 -1.57 0.83
C SER A 112 -21.03 -0.99 -0.48
N GLY A 113 -20.45 -1.36 -1.62
CA GLY A 113 -20.80 -0.78 -2.92
C GLY A 113 -20.11 0.55 -3.22
N ASP A 114 -19.36 1.11 -2.25
CA ASP A 114 -18.68 2.39 -2.45
C ASP A 114 -17.57 2.30 -3.50
N GLU A 115 -17.33 3.39 -4.20
CA GLU A 115 -16.19 3.54 -5.10
C GLU A 115 -14.87 3.41 -4.35
N LEU A 116 -13.91 2.70 -4.96
CA LEU A 116 -12.57 2.57 -4.40
C LEU A 116 -11.71 3.76 -4.81
N VAL A 117 -10.88 4.24 -3.90
CA VAL A 117 -9.89 5.29 -4.17
C VAL A 117 -8.49 4.72 -4.05
N PHE A 118 -7.58 5.23 -4.88
CA PHE A 118 -6.17 4.88 -4.79
C PHE A 118 -5.49 5.81 -3.79
N LYS A 119 -4.80 5.21 -2.81
CA LYS A 119 -4.09 5.93 -1.77
C LYS A 119 -2.85 5.16 -1.35
N GLN A 120 -1.77 5.87 -1.10
CA GLN A 120 -0.61 5.30 -0.43
C GLN A 120 -0.92 5.05 1.05
N VAL A 121 -0.57 3.88 1.53
CA VAL A 121 -0.74 3.47 2.93
C VAL A 121 0.52 2.76 3.41
N ASP A 122 0.86 2.94 4.68
CA ASP A 122 1.92 2.20 5.34
C ASP A 122 1.38 0.84 5.78
N GLU A 123 1.90 -0.21 5.19
CA GLU A 123 1.54 -1.60 5.46
C GLU A 123 2.80 -2.47 5.58
N TRP A 124 2.65 -3.64 6.15
CA TRP A 124 3.73 -4.62 6.26
C TRP A 124 3.69 -5.58 5.07
N TYR A 125 4.85 -5.81 4.48
CA TYR A 125 5.01 -6.66 3.31
C TYR A 125 6.05 -7.74 3.58
N ILE A 126 5.83 -8.93 2.99
CA ILE A 126 6.89 -9.89 2.75
C ILE A 126 7.55 -9.50 1.44
N ASN A 127 8.82 -9.14 1.51
CA ASN A 127 9.61 -8.85 0.32
C ASN A 127 9.78 -10.13 -0.51
N MET A 128 9.53 -10.03 -1.81
CA MET A 128 9.56 -11.16 -2.75
C MET A 128 10.86 -11.27 -3.56
N ASP A 129 11.92 -10.57 -3.19
CA ASP A 129 13.22 -10.65 -3.89
C ASP A 129 13.84 -12.06 -3.87
N TRP A 130 13.40 -12.89 -2.93
CA TRP A 130 13.81 -14.29 -2.79
C TRP A 130 12.92 -15.29 -3.56
N ARG A 131 12.03 -14.81 -4.45
CA ARG A 131 11.10 -15.66 -5.23
C ARG A 131 11.74 -16.82 -5.97
N ASN A 132 12.99 -16.65 -6.41
CA ASN A 132 13.74 -17.73 -7.08
C ASN A 132 13.97 -18.94 -6.15
N LYS A 133 14.04 -18.74 -4.83
CA LYS A 133 14.13 -19.86 -3.88
C LYS A 133 12.78 -20.58 -3.79
N ILE A 134 11.67 -19.86 -3.84
CA ILE A 134 10.33 -20.45 -3.88
C ILE A 134 10.17 -21.26 -5.17
N LYS A 135 10.56 -20.71 -6.31
CA LYS A 135 10.53 -21.42 -7.60
C LYS A 135 11.29 -22.74 -7.56
N SER A 136 12.45 -22.76 -6.90
CA SER A 136 13.21 -24.02 -6.72
C SER A 136 12.42 -25.07 -5.95
N VAL A 137 11.64 -24.67 -4.93
CA VAL A 137 10.76 -25.59 -4.20
C VAL A 137 9.58 -26.03 -5.07
N VAL A 138 9.00 -25.12 -5.86
CA VAL A 138 7.91 -25.42 -6.81
C VAL A 138 8.35 -26.51 -7.80
N ASP A 139 9.61 -26.49 -8.25
CA ASP A 139 10.17 -27.50 -9.16
C ASP A 139 10.34 -28.89 -8.53
N GLU A 140 10.41 -28.99 -7.21
CA GLU A 140 10.49 -30.25 -6.47
C GLU A 140 9.13 -30.91 -6.26
N ILE A 141 8.02 -30.19 -6.47
CA ILE A 141 6.65 -30.69 -6.26
C ILE A 141 6.23 -31.55 -7.44
N ASN A 142 5.65 -32.71 -7.15
CA ASN A 142 4.99 -33.55 -8.16
C ASN A 142 3.60 -33.02 -8.49
N TRP A 143 3.50 -32.19 -9.53
CA TRP A 143 2.26 -31.54 -9.93
C TRP A 143 1.31 -32.50 -10.69
N ILE A 144 0.04 -32.55 -10.25
CA ILE A 144 -1.04 -33.25 -10.95
C ILE A 144 -2.23 -32.29 -11.07
N PRO A 145 -2.49 -31.75 -12.27
CA PRO A 145 -1.80 -31.94 -13.55
C PRO A 145 -0.46 -31.17 -13.64
N ASN A 146 0.43 -31.61 -14.53
CA ASN A 146 1.78 -31.04 -14.67
C ASN A 146 1.82 -29.55 -14.97
N TRP A 147 0.82 -29.01 -15.66
CA TRP A 147 0.74 -27.58 -15.97
C TRP A 147 0.58 -26.69 -14.73
N GLY A 148 0.24 -27.25 -13.57
CA GLY A 148 0.18 -26.54 -12.30
C GLY A 148 1.50 -25.84 -11.96
N ARG A 149 2.64 -26.51 -12.25
CA ARG A 149 3.97 -25.92 -12.05
C ARG A 149 4.16 -24.64 -12.87
N ASP A 150 3.80 -24.67 -14.12
CA ASP A 150 4.01 -23.52 -15.02
C ASP A 150 3.12 -22.33 -14.58
N ARG A 151 1.90 -22.61 -14.09
CA ARG A 151 1.02 -21.60 -13.52
C ARG A 151 1.58 -20.97 -12.25
N GLU A 152 2.19 -21.78 -11.37
CA GLU A 152 2.81 -21.27 -10.15
C GLU A 152 4.04 -20.44 -10.45
N HIS A 153 4.85 -20.83 -11.43
CA HIS A 153 5.97 -20.01 -11.91
C HIS A 153 5.49 -18.66 -12.46
N ASP A 154 4.46 -18.67 -13.29
CA ASP A 154 3.83 -17.46 -13.83
C ASP A 154 3.32 -16.54 -12.73
N TRP A 155 2.66 -17.10 -11.71
CA TRP A 155 2.19 -16.38 -10.55
C TRP A 155 3.34 -15.70 -9.80
N LEU A 156 4.41 -16.45 -9.52
CA LEU A 156 5.59 -15.94 -8.80
C LEU A 156 6.34 -14.86 -9.59
N ASP A 157 6.37 -14.95 -10.93
CA ASP A 157 7.01 -13.95 -11.77
C ASP A 157 6.26 -12.61 -11.76
N ASN A 158 4.94 -12.68 -11.75
CA ASN A 158 4.06 -11.51 -11.78
C ASN A 158 3.69 -10.98 -10.38
N MET A 159 3.98 -11.72 -9.31
CA MET A 159 3.69 -11.34 -7.94
C MET A 159 4.63 -10.23 -7.46
N GLY A 160 4.07 -9.11 -6.99
CA GLY A 160 4.79 -8.10 -6.21
C GLY A 160 5.07 -8.54 -4.77
N ASP A 161 5.60 -7.63 -3.95
CA ASP A 161 5.71 -7.85 -2.50
C ASP A 161 4.34 -8.15 -1.89
N TRP A 162 4.29 -9.12 -1.00
CA TRP A 162 3.02 -9.58 -0.44
C TRP A 162 2.63 -8.78 0.80
N MET A 163 1.56 -7.98 0.68
CA MET A 163 1.00 -7.24 1.80
C MET A 163 0.32 -8.19 2.79
N ILE A 164 0.88 -8.26 4.00
CA ILE A 164 0.43 -9.18 5.06
C ILE A 164 -0.36 -8.50 6.17
N SER A 165 -0.35 -7.18 6.28
CA SER A 165 -1.06 -6.44 7.33
C SER A 165 -2.44 -5.96 6.92
N LYS A 166 -3.32 -5.77 7.91
CA LYS A 166 -4.64 -5.17 7.78
C LYS A 166 -4.95 -4.28 8.97
N LYS A 167 -5.44 -3.08 8.71
CA LYS A 167 -5.91 -2.12 9.69
C LYS A 167 -7.27 -2.52 10.28
N ARG A 168 -7.30 -3.66 10.97
CA ARG A 168 -8.51 -4.22 11.63
C ARG A 168 -8.23 -4.52 13.09
N PHE A 169 -9.28 -4.58 13.89
CA PHE A 169 -9.13 -4.94 15.30
C PHE A 169 -8.96 -6.45 15.47
N TRP A 170 -9.85 -7.24 14.86
CA TRP A 170 -9.87 -8.69 15.01
C TRP A 170 -9.21 -9.42 13.84
N GLY A 171 -8.38 -10.38 14.17
CA GLY A 171 -7.66 -11.26 13.26
C GLY A 171 -6.39 -11.78 13.92
N LEU A 172 -5.55 -12.50 13.18
CA LEU A 172 -4.22 -12.91 13.62
C LEU A 172 -3.41 -11.65 13.95
N ALA A 173 -3.10 -11.43 15.22
CA ALA A 173 -2.28 -10.32 15.62
C ALA A 173 -0.84 -10.54 15.14
N LEU A 174 -0.36 -9.70 14.22
CA LEU A 174 1.00 -9.86 13.69
C LEU A 174 2.04 -9.72 14.81
N PRO A 175 2.96 -10.69 14.97
CA PRO A 175 3.91 -10.72 16.08
C PRO A 175 5.13 -9.81 15.80
N ILE A 176 4.87 -8.55 15.46
CA ILE A 176 5.89 -7.56 15.09
C ILE A 176 5.91 -6.45 16.14
N TRP A 177 7.07 -6.23 16.76
CA TRP A 177 7.33 -5.12 17.68
C TRP A 177 8.23 -4.10 17.02
N THR A 178 7.89 -2.83 17.14
CA THR A 178 8.66 -1.69 16.61
C THR A 178 9.32 -0.90 17.74
N PHE A 179 10.44 -0.26 17.44
CA PHE A 179 11.28 0.47 18.38
C PHE A 179 11.48 1.92 17.91
N GLU A 180 11.89 2.79 18.83
CA GLU A 180 12.09 4.22 18.55
C GLU A 180 13.16 4.52 17.50
N ASP A 181 14.11 3.62 17.31
CA ASP A 181 15.16 3.73 16.29
C ASP A 181 14.71 3.31 14.89
N GLY A 182 13.42 3.00 14.71
CA GLY A 182 12.85 2.53 13.44
C GLY A 182 13.12 1.06 13.14
N THR A 183 13.78 0.32 14.03
CA THR A 183 13.95 -1.13 13.90
C THR A 183 12.71 -1.89 14.31
N PHE A 184 12.64 -3.16 13.94
CA PHE A 184 11.58 -4.06 14.37
C PHE A 184 12.14 -5.44 14.72
N HIS A 185 11.35 -6.20 15.49
CA HIS A 185 11.59 -7.60 15.81
C HIS A 185 10.33 -8.42 15.61
N VAL A 186 10.46 -9.56 14.95
CA VAL A 186 9.38 -10.53 14.76
C VAL A 186 9.57 -11.64 15.77
N VAL A 187 8.59 -11.81 16.65
CA VAL A 187 8.60 -12.84 17.70
C VAL A 187 8.05 -14.15 17.14
N GLY A 188 8.84 -15.22 17.20
CA GLY A 188 8.53 -16.50 16.58
C GLY A 188 7.68 -17.43 17.45
N SER A 189 7.61 -17.22 18.78
CA SER A 189 6.84 -18.09 19.68
C SER A 189 6.38 -17.37 20.95
N LYS A 190 5.45 -18.00 21.67
CA LYS A 190 5.00 -17.51 22.99
C LYS A 190 6.14 -17.57 24.04
N GLU A 191 7.00 -18.55 23.95
CA GLU A 191 8.17 -18.71 24.82
C GLU A 191 9.16 -17.57 24.63
N GLU A 192 9.49 -17.26 23.38
CA GLU A 192 10.33 -16.11 23.04
C GLU A 192 9.70 -14.79 23.50
N LEU A 193 8.38 -14.63 23.29
CA LEU A 193 7.68 -13.44 23.76
C LEU A 193 7.81 -13.27 25.28
N LYS A 194 7.71 -14.38 26.03
CA LYS A 194 7.86 -14.36 27.49
C LYS A 194 9.27 -13.95 27.93
N GLU A 195 10.28 -14.47 27.24
CA GLU A 195 11.70 -14.17 27.54
C GLU A 195 12.04 -12.71 27.28
N LEU A 196 11.47 -12.14 26.21
CA LEU A 196 11.71 -10.75 25.81
C LEU A 196 10.82 -9.74 26.54
N ALA A 197 9.70 -10.19 27.13
CA ALA A 197 8.73 -9.34 27.78
C ALA A 197 9.32 -8.59 28.98
N VAL A 198 9.12 -7.28 29.02
CA VAL A 198 9.50 -6.39 30.13
C VAL A 198 8.30 -5.79 30.82
N GLU A 199 7.13 -5.80 30.17
CA GLU A 199 5.87 -5.22 30.71
C GLU A 199 4.67 -5.96 30.08
N GLY A 200 3.59 -6.09 30.83
CA GLY A 200 2.27 -6.54 30.35
C GLY A 200 2.12 -8.04 30.15
N TRP A 201 3.14 -8.86 30.43
CA TRP A 201 3.04 -10.31 30.33
C TRP A 201 1.93 -10.90 31.19
N GLU A 202 1.75 -10.39 32.38
CA GLU A 202 0.73 -10.84 33.35
C GLU A 202 -0.72 -10.63 32.85
N LYS A 203 -0.91 -9.68 31.92
CA LYS A 203 -2.22 -9.44 31.29
C LYS A 203 -2.46 -10.35 30.09
N PHE A 204 -1.37 -10.78 29.45
CA PHE A 204 -1.43 -11.64 28.29
C PHE A 204 -1.46 -13.13 28.66
N ASP A 205 -0.73 -13.54 29.71
CA ASP A 205 -0.60 -14.95 30.07
C ASP A 205 -1.96 -15.59 30.40
N GLY A 206 -2.22 -16.77 29.81
CA GLY A 206 -3.51 -17.45 29.90
C GLY A 206 -4.56 -16.96 28.89
N ASN A 207 -4.30 -15.90 28.14
CA ASN A 207 -5.19 -15.40 27.09
C ASN A 207 -4.73 -15.84 25.69
N THR A 208 -5.61 -15.61 24.69
CA THR A 208 -5.31 -15.89 23.29
C THR A 208 -4.32 -14.85 22.72
N PRO A 209 -3.53 -15.19 21.67
CA PRO A 209 -2.58 -14.27 21.06
C PRO A 209 -3.24 -13.22 20.15
N HIS A 210 -4.49 -12.85 20.48
CA HIS A 210 -5.27 -11.84 19.77
C HIS A 210 -5.26 -10.51 20.51
N ARG A 211 -5.67 -9.47 19.80
CA ARG A 211 -5.97 -8.18 20.40
C ARG A 211 -7.18 -8.30 21.35
N PRO A 212 -7.22 -7.58 22.47
CA PRO A 212 -6.21 -6.61 22.93
C PRO A 212 -5.06 -7.22 23.74
N TRP A 213 -5.13 -8.53 24.06
CA TRP A 213 -4.25 -9.16 25.05
C TRP A 213 -2.77 -9.05 24.71
N VAL A 214 -2.39 -9.39 23.49
CA VAL A 214 -1.00 -9.34 23.03
C VAL A 214 -0.46 -7.91 22.94
N ASP A 215 -1.32 -6.91 22.77
CA ASP A 215 -0.92 -5.49 22.68
C ASP A 215 -0.40 -4.94 24.00
N TYR A 216 -0.71 -5.58 25.13
CA TYR A 216 -0.19 -5.17 26.44
C TYR A 216 1.31 -5.49 26.61
N VAL A 217 1.83 -6.45 25.83
CA VAL A 217 3.19 -6.92 26.01
C VAL A 217 4.18 -5.99 25.32
N LYS A 218 5.05 -5.38 26.10
CA LYS A 218 6.23 -4.67 25.62
C LYS A 218 7.45 -5.57 25.71
N ILE A 219 8.31 -5.54 24.71
CA ILE A 219 9.51 -6.36 24.68
C ILE A 219 10.78 -5.52 24.66
N LYS A 220 11.87 -6.12 25.11
CA LYS A 220 13.21 -5.58 24.96
C LYS A 220 13.84 -6.13 23.68
N HIS A 221 14.31 -5.25 22.80
CA HIS A 221 14.97 -5.66 21.57
C HIS A 221 16.25 -6.46 21.88
N PRO A 222 16.43 -7.66 21.30
CA PRO A 222 17.55 -8.56 21.67
C PRO A 222 18.93 -7.96 21.44
N LYS A 223 19.08 -7.05 20.47
CA LYS A 223 20.38 -6.46 20.10
C LYS A 223 20.57 -5.06 20.69
N SER A 224 19.61 -4.16 20.50
CA SER A 224 19.74 -2.75 20.93
C SER A 224 19.36 -2.52 22.39
N GLY A 225 18.58 -3.41 22.99
CA GLY A 225 18.06 -3.25 24.34
C GLY A 225 16.93 -2.23 24.49
N LEU A 226 16.49 -1.61 23.41
CA LEU A 226 15.36 -0.68 23.40
C LEU A 226 14.05 -1.42 23.75
N ILE A 227 13.10 -0.69 24.33
CA ILE A 227 11.76 -1.21 24.61
C ILE A 227 10.86 -0.85 23.45
N GLY A 228 10.14 -1.86 22.94
CA GLY A 228 9.22 -1.69 21.81
C GLY A 228 7.80 -2.15 22.13
N THR A 229 6.87 -1.68 21.31
CA THR A 229 5.46 -2.04 21.35
C THR A 229 5.08 -2.80 20.09
N ARG A 230 4.10 -3.69 20.21
CA ARG A 230 3.55 -4.39 19.04
C ARG A 230 2.83 -3.40 18.13
N ILE A 231 2.92 -3.63 16.81
CA ILE A 231 2.10 -2.92 15.82
C ILE A 231 0.62 -3.27 16.03
N GLU A 232 -0.28 -2.33 15.73
CA GLU A 232 -1.72 -2.58 15.92
C GLU A 232 -2.34 -3.49 14.86
N ASP A 233 -1.64 -3.70 13.74
CA ASP A 233 -2.15 -4.43 12.59
C ASP A 233 -2.39 -5.92 12.89
N VAL A 234 -3.35 -6.48 12.17
CA VAL A 234 -3.64 -7.91 12.13
C VAL A 234 -3.24 -8.49 10.78
N GLY A 235 -3.04 -9.79 10.71
CA GLY A 235 -2.64 -10.50 9.52
C GLY A 235 -3.72 -10.52 8.44
N ASN A 236 -3.28 -10.59 7.20
CA ASN A 236 -4.14 -10.90 6.07
C ASN A 236 -4.69 -12.32 6.27
N PRO A 237 -6.01 -12.57 6.09
CA PRO A 237 -6.60 -13.91 6.22
C PRO A 237 -5.96 -14.98 5.34
N TRP A 238 -5.37 -14.62 4.21
CA TRP A 238 -4.63 -15.56 3.36
C TRP A 238 -3.29 -15.99 3.97
N LEU A 239 -2.68 -15.16 4.80
CA LEU A 239 -1.52 -15.54 5.59
C LEU A 239 -1.91 -16.62 6.61
N ASP A 240 -3.03 -16.43 7.31
CA ASP A 240 -3.61 -17.41 8.25
C ASP A 240 -3.91 -18.75 7.58
N ALA A 241 -4.43 -18.72 6.35
CA ALA A 241 -4.79 -19.92 5.60
C ALA A 241 -3.57 -20.68 5.05
N GLY A 242 -2.42 -20.05 4.96
CA GLY A 242 -1.18 -20.61 4.40
C GLY A 242 -0.22 -21.19 5.43
N ILE A 243 -0.50 -21.04 6.71
CA ILE A 243 0.37 -21.48 7.83
C ILE A 243 -0.08 -22.83 8.39
#